data_a255d04cfbe31987e5582ad58f46bd25
#
_entry.id   a255d04cfbe31987e5582ad58f46bd25
#
_cell.length_a   1.000
_cell.length_b   1.000
_cell.length_c   1.000
_cell.angle_alpha   90.00
_cell.angle_beta   90.00
_cell.angle_gamma   90.00
#
_symmetry.space_group_name_H-M   'P 1'
#
loop_
_entity.id
_entity.type
_entity.pdbx_description
1 polymer ?
#
loop_
_entity_poly.entity_id
_entity_poly.type
_entity_poly.pdbx_seq_one_letter_code
_entity_poly.pdbx_strand_id
1 'polypeptide(L)'
;YQYKQGKKINSSMLTANAINMRNDVVISTSVLLGLIFTFIFKLPILDSITGLIISLFIIKSSISIFIDSNVELMDGVKDVNVYNKIFEAVEKVPGASNPHRVRSRMIGNLYMITLDIEVNPQITITQAHEIADAVEKSIINSVDNVYDILVHVEPAGKCQTGEKFGVDKDMV
;
A
#
# COMPACT_ATOMS: atom_id res chain seq x y z
N TYR A 1 16.69 3.60 -15.61
CA TYR A 1 16.73 2.14 -15.62
C TYR A 1 16.09 1.56 -14.34
N GLN A 2 16.58 1.94 -13.16
CA GLN A 2 16.11 1.43 -11.86
C GLN A 2 14.60 1.64 -11.64
N TYR A 3 14.04 2.78 -12.01
CA TYR A 3 12.61 3.06 -11.90
C TYR A 3 11.74 2.07 -12.69
N LYS A 4 12.15 1.75 -13.93
CA LYS A 4 11.43 0.77 -14.76
C LYS A 4 11.53 -0.65 -14.18
N GLN A 5 12.69 -1.02 -13.66
CA GLN A 5 12.87 -2.33 -13.01
C GLN A 5 12.07 -2.40 -11.70
N GLY A 6 12.12 -1.37 -10.86
CA GLY A 6 11.35 -1.31 -9.62
C GLY A 6 9.85 -1.49 -9.85
N LYS A 7 9.28 -0.84 -10.87
CA LYS A 7 7.88 -1.05 -11.26
C LYS A 7 7.60 -2.45 -11.78
N LYS A 8 8.54 -3.05 -12.54
CA LYS A 8 8.35 -4.38 -13.12
C LYS A 8 8.30 -5.49 -12.08
N ILE A 9 9.08 -5.35 -11.01
CA ILE A 9 9.14 -6.32 -9.90
C ILE A 9 8.36 -5.89 -8.67
N ASN A 10 7.54 -4.82 -8.78
CA ASN A 10 6.77 -4.21 -7.69
C ASN A 10 7.59 -3.91 -6.41
N SER A 11 8.87 -3.53 -6.58
CA SER A 11 9.75 -3.17 -5.47
C SER A 11 9.61 -1.70 -5.13
N SER A 12 8.98 -1.40 -3.99
CA SER A 12 8.85 -0.04 -3.45
C SER A 12 10.22 0.58 -3.16
N MET A 13 11.14 -0.20 -2.58
CA MET A 13 12.50 0.24 -2.28
C MET A 13 13.27 0.68 -3.53
N LEU A 14 13.22 -0.13 -4.62
CA LEU A 14 13.93 0.20 -5.85
C LEU A 14 13.35 1.43 -6.54
N THR A 15 12.02 1.58 -6.46
CA THR A 15 11.30 2.73 -7.01
C THR A 15 11.61 4.00 -6.20
N ALA A 16 11.60 3.92 -4.87
CA ALA A 16 11.95 5.03 -3.99
C ALA A 16 13.40 5.49 -4.20
N ASN A 17 14.35 4.54 -4.28
CA ASN A 17 15.75 4.86 -4.55
C ASN A 17 15.93 5.55 -5.91
N ALA A 18 15.23 5.10 -6.95
CA ALA A 18 15.28 5.73 -8.27
C ALA A 18 14.71 7.16 -8.26
N ILE A 19 13.66 7.41 -7.47
CA ILE A 19 13.10 8.75 -7.27
C ILE A 19 14.09 9.65 -6.53
N ASN A 20 14.74 9.14 -5.46
CA ASN A 20 15.76 9.89 -4.72
C ASN A 20 16.92 10.28 -5.63
N MET A 21 17.48 9.34 -6.39
CA MET A 21 18.56 9.61 -7.34
C MET A 21 18.15 10.66 -8.40
N ARG A 22 16.92 10.59 -8.90
CA ARG A 22 16.39 11.62 -9.82
C ARG A 22 16.34 13.00 -9.14
N ASN A 23 15.84 13.06 -7.91
CA ASN A 23 15.75 14.30 -7.16
C ASN A 23 17.15 14.91 -6.91
N ASP A 24 18.15 14.08 -6.58
CA ASP A 24 19.54 14.52 -6.39
C ASP A 24 20.12 15.13 -7.68
N VAL A 25 19.86 14.50 -8.84
CA VAL A 25 20.28 15.05 -10.13
C VAL A 25 19.60 16.40 -10.40
N VAL A 26 18.30 16.52 -10.15
CA VAL A 26 17.55 17.77 -10.35
C VAL A 26 18.10 18.87 -9.43
N ILE A 27 18.30 18.55 -8.15
CA ILE A 27 18.86 19.51 -7.18
C ILE A 27 20.25 19.96 -7.60
N SER A 28 21.16 19.01 -7.88
CA SER A 28 22.55 19.32 -8.26
C SER A 28 22.61 20.16 -9.54
N THR A 29 21.78 19.84 -10.54
CA THR A 29 21.69 20.61 -11.78
C THR A 29 21.16 22.01 -11.52
N SER A 30 20.14 22.16 -10.65
CA SER A 30 19.58 23.47 -10.30
C SER A 30 20.58 24.35 -9.56
N VAL A 31 21.36 23.77 -8.63
CA VAL A 31 22.46 24.49 -7.94
C VAL A 31 23.50 24.96 -8.93
N LEU A 32 23.96 24.07 -9.83
CA LEU A 32 24.95 24.42 -10.84
C LEU A 32 24.47 25.57 -11.75
N LEU A 33 23.23 25.50 -12.22
CA LEU A 33 22.63 26.55 -13.02
C LEU A 33 22.53 27.86 -12.24
N GLY A 34 22.08 27.80 -10.97
CA GLY A 34 22.03 29.00 -10.09
C GLY A 34 23.38 29.69 -9.94
N LEU A 35 24.43 28.89 -9.70
CA LEU A 35 25.82 29.44 -9.62
C LEU A 35 26.29 30.04 -10.94
N ILE A 36 26.01 29.40 -12.07
CA ILE A 36 26.35 29.94 -13.40
C ILE A 36 25.64 31.26 -13.64
N PHE A 37 24.34 31.36 -13.35
CA PHE A 37 23.60 32.61 -13.49
C PHE A 37 24.12 33.70 -12.56
N THR A 38 24.41 33.39 -11.29
CA THR A 38 25.00 34.33 -10.34
C THR A 38 26.34 34.88 -10.83
N PHE A 39 27.17 34.02 -11.40
CA PHE A 39 28.48 34.41 -11.93
C PHE A 39 28.36 35.29 -13.18
N ILE A 40 27.44 34.93 -14.11
CA ILE A 40 27.26 35.71 -15.37
C ILE A 40 26.67 37.09 -15.07
N PHE A 41 25.61 37.15 -14.27
CA PHE A 41 24.89 38.41 -14.01
C PHE A 41 25.50 39.23 -12.88
N LYS A 42 26.47 38.68 -12.14
CA LYS A 42 27.11 39.31 -10.98
C LYS A 42 26.12 39.84 -9.92
N LEU A 43 25.01 39.12 -9.76
CA LEU A 43 23.94 39.44 -8.82
C LEU A 43 23.90 38.42 -7.68
N PRO A 44 24.51 38.66 -6.52
CA PRO A 44 24.49 37.69 -5.39
C PRO A 44 23.10 37.32 -4.90
N ILE A 45 22.13 38.18 -5.14
CA ILE A 45 20.73 37.91 -4.77
C ILE A 45 20.15 36.66 -5.48
N LEU A 46 20.63 36.33 -6.68
CA LEU A 46 20.19 35.15 -7.43
C LEU A 46 20.58 33.85 -6.73
N ASP A 47 21.76 33.82 -6.10
CA ASP A 47 22.20 32.66 -5.32
C ASP A 47 21.27 32.43 -4.12
N SER A 48 20.95 33.48 -3.38
CA SER A 48 20.04 33.40 -2.23
C SER A 48 18.63 32.96 -2.62
N ILE A 49 18.10 33.43 -3.74
CA ILE A 49 16.80 33.06 -4.26
C ILE A 49 16.80 31.55 -4.69
N THR A 50 17.85 31.16 -5.42
CA THR A 50 18.02 29.77 -5.85
C THR A 50 18.11 28.83 -4.64
N GLY A 51 18.91 29.19 -3.64
CA GLY A 51 19.02 28.43 -2.38
C GLY A 51 17.69 28.31 -1.65
N LEU A 52 16.89 29.37 -1.59
CA LEU A 52 15.57 29.36 -0.98
C LEU A 52 14.61 28.41 -1.73
N ILE A 53 14.57 28.48 -3.05
CA ILE A 53 13.71 27.61 -3.87
C ILE A 53 14.09 26.13 -3.67
N ILE A 54 15.39 25.82 -3.71
CA ILE A 54 15.90 24.48 -3.54
C ILE A 54 15.60 23.96 -2.13
N SER A 55 15.77 24.79 -1.09
CA SER A 55 15.47 24.38 0.29
C SER A 55 13.99 24.04 0.49
N LEU A 56 13.07 24.80 -0.10
CA LEU A 56 11.64 24.51 -0.06
C LEU A 56 11.30 23.21 -0.80
N PHE A 57 11.96 22.95 -1.93
CA PHE A 57 11.79 21.67 -2.65
C PHE A 57 12.30 20.48 -1.83
N ILE A 58 13.46 20.62 -1.16
CA ILE A 58 14.01 19.56 -0.29
C ILE A 58 13.06 19.29 0.88
N ILE A 59 12.55 20.33 1.55
CA ILE A 59 11.61 20.19 2.66
C ILE A 59 10.36 19.45 2.21
N LYS A 60 9.76 19.83 1.08
CA LYS A 60 8.60 19.15 0.53
C LYS A 60 8.87 17.65 0.23
N SER A 61 10.01 17.36 -0.38
CA SER A 61 10.41 15.98 -0.69
C SER A 61 10.63 15.16 0.58
N SER A 62 11.28 15.74 1.59
CA SER A 62 11.52 15.07 2.88
C SER A 62 10.24 14.77 3.63
N ILE A 63 9.26 15.69 3.64
CA ILE A 63 7.95 15.46 4.24
C ILE A 63 7.22 14.30 3.54
N SER A 64 7.26 14.26 2.21
CA SER A 64 6.64 13.16 1.45
C SER A 64 7.25 11.81 1.81
N ILE A 65 8.59 11.72 1.83
CA ILE A 65 9.31 10.49 2.21
C ILE A 65 8.98 10.09 3.65
N PHE A 66 8.93 11.07 4.56
CA PHE A 66 8.61 10.82 5.97
C PHE A 66 7.20 10.23 6.13
N ILE A 67 6.19 10.82 5.46
CA ILE A 67 4.81 10.31 5.49
C ILE A 67 4.74 8.90 4.91
N ASP A 68 5.36 8.67 3.74
CA ASP A 68 5.38 7.37 3.08
C ASP A 68 6.02 6.28 3.93
N SER A 69 7.13 6.62 4.61
CA SER A 69 7.83 5.69 5.50
C SER A 69 7.03 5.40 6.77
N ASN A 70 6.33 6.40 7.32
CA ASN A 70 5.47 6.18 8.49
C ASN A 70 4.27 5.27 8.17
N VAL A 71 3.63 5.43 7.00
CA VAL A 71 2.54 4.55 6.59
C VAL A 71 3.02 3.10 6.50
N GLU A 72 4.23 2.88 5.96
CA GLU A 72 4.82 1.54 5.86
C GLU A 72 5.17 0.95 7.25
N LEU A 73 5.73 1.77 8.15
CA LEU A 73 6.07 1.34 9.52
C LEU A 73 4.84 1.08 10.40
N MET A 74 3.72 1.71 10.11
CA MET A 74 2.47 1.54 10.84
C MET A 74 1.56 0.45 10.23
N ASP A 75 2.10 -0.45 9.41
CA ASP A 75 1.35 -1.50 8.70
C ASP A 75 0.20 -0.95 7.83
N GLY A 76 0.32 0.30 7.39
CA GLY A 76 -0.69 0.96 6.58
C GLY A 76 -0.73 0.43 5.14
N VAL A 77 -1.92 0.24 4.61
CA VAL A 77 -2.14 -0.10 3.20
C VAL A 77 -2.32 1.18 2.39
N LYS A 78 -1.43 1.41 1.42
CA LYS A 78 -1.47 2.60 0.55
C LYS A 78 -2.61 2.56 -0.48
N ASP A 79 -3.01 1.38 -0.90
CA ASP A 79 -4.03 1.19 -1.94
C ASP A 79 -5.32 0.62 -1.36
N VAL A 80 -6.30 1.49 -1.15
CA VAL A 80 -7.65 1.13 -0.66
C VAL A 80 -8.37 0.16 -1.61
N ASN A 81 -8.02 0.15 -2.91
CA ASN A 81 -8.61 -0.78 -3.87
C ASN A 81 -8.32 -2.25 -3.58
N VAL A 82 -7.31 -2.55 -2.77
CA VAL A 82 -7.03 -3.92 -2.33
C VAL A 82 -8.19 -4.49 -1.54
N TYR A 83 -8.81 -3.71 -0.68
CA TYR A 83 -9.99 -4.14 0.09
C TYR A 83 -11.18 -4.47 -0.81
N ASN A 84 -11.45 -3.62 -1.81
CA ASN A 84 -12.51 -3.89 -2.80
C ASN A 84 -12.28 -5.20 -3.53
N LYS A 85 -11.04 -5.46 -3.97
CA LYS A 85 -10.69 -6.73 -4.63
C LYS A 85 -10.88 -7.94 -3.72
N ILE A 86 -10.56 -7.81 -2.43
CA ILE A 86 -10.77 -8.87 -1.44
C ILE A 86 -12.27 -9.15 -1.29
N PHE A 87 -13.10 -8.12 -1.09
CA PHE A 87 -14.55 -8.29 -0.97
C PHE A 87 -15.16 -8.94 -2.20
N GLU A 88 -14.81 -8.45 -3.41
CA GLU A 88 -15.25 -9.04 -4.67
C GLU A 88 -14.78 -10.50 -4.86
N ALA A 89 -13.60 -10.84 -4.37
CA ALA A 89 -13.07 -12.19 -4.47
C ALA A 89 -13.84 -13.16 -3.58
N VAL A 90 -14.20 -12.74 -2.36
CA VAL A 90 -15.01 -13.56 -1.44
C VAL A 90 -16.42 -13.78 -1.99
N GLU A 91 -17.05 -12.75 -2.54
CA GLU A 91 -18.41 -12.83 -3.11
C GLU A 91 -18.54 -13.81 -4.27
N LYS A 92 -17.45 -14.13 -4.97
CA LYS A 92 -17.42 -15.12 -6.05
C LYS A 92 -17.42 -16.56 -5.56
N VAL A 93 -17.20 -16.79 -4.25
CA VAL A 93 -17.07 -18.13 -3.69
C VAL A 93 -18.41 -18.59 -3.14
N PRO A 94 -19.01 -19.64 -3.72
CA PRO A 94 -20.28 -20.19 -3.23
C PRO A 94 -20.14 -20.72 -1.79
N GLY A 95 -21.06 -20.28 -0.93
CA GLY A 95 -21.08 -20.70 0.48
C GLY A 95 -20.34 -19.75 1.43
N ALA A 96 -19.49 -18.86 0.93
CA ALA A 96 -18.95 -17.76 1.70
C ALA A 96 -19.91 -16.56 1.66
N SER A 97 -20.08 -15.88 2.78
CA SER A 97 -20.93 -14.71 2.90
C SER A 97 -20.33 -13.73 3.92
N ASN A 98 -20.81 -12.48 3.88
CA ASN A 98 -20.50 -11.43 4.84
C ASN A 98 -19.01 -11.31 5.17
N PRO A 99 -18.12 -11.04 4.19
CA PRO A 99 -16.72 -10.74 4.50
C PRO A 99 -16.62 -9.48 5.35
N HIS A 100 -15.97 -9.59 6.50
CA HIS A 100 -15.85 -8.50 7.46
C HIS A 100 -14.52 -8.57 8.23
N ARG A 101 -14.23 -7.54 9.02
CA ARG A 101 -12.97 -7.41 9.78
C ARG A 101 -11.73 -7.67 8.94
N VAL A 102 -11.76 -7.24 7.67
CA VAL A 102 -10.62 -7.41 6.77
C VAL A 102 -9.46 -6.54 7.24
N ARG A 103 -8.31 -7.16 7.43
CA ARG A 103 -7.05 -6.50 7.77
C ARG A 103 -6.02 -6.87 6.74
N SER A 104 -5.34 -5.88 6.24
CA SER A 104 -4.21 -6.08 5.34
C SER A 104 -3.02 -5.29 5.85
N ARG A 105 -1.86 -5.93 5.88
CA ARG A 105 -0.59 -5.27 6.18
C ARG A 105 0.46 -5.66 5.14
N MET A 106 1.45 -4.81 4.98
CA MET A 106 2.54 -5.08 4.04
C MET A 106 3.78 -5.63 4.77
N ILE A 107 4.35 -6.69 4.22
CA ILE A 107 5.67 -7.20 4.59
C ILE A 107 6.58 -6.99 3.38
N GLY A 108 7.31 -5.88 3.36
CA GLY A 108 8.03 -5.43 2.17
C GLY A 108 7.06 -5.03 1.06
N ASN A 109 7.01 -5.81 -0.03
CA ASN A 109 6.08 -5.60 -1.15
C ASN A 109 4.97 -6.66 -1.22
N LEU A 110 4.81 -7.47 -0.19
CA LEU A 110 3.84 -8.55 -0.13
C LEU A 110 2.72 -8.23 0.87
N TYR A 111 1.49 -8.60 0.55
CA TYR A 111 0.35 -8.45 1.43
C TYR A 111 0.19 -9.66 2.34
N MET A 112 0.02 -9.42 3.62
CA MET A 112 -0.51 -10.38 4.57
C MET A 112 -1.94 -9.99 4.91
N ILE A 113 -2.90 -10.86 4.63
CA ILE A 113 -4.33 -10.59 4.70
C ILE A 113 -4.97 -11.47 5.75
N THR A 114 -5.80 -10.88 6.60
CA THR A 114 -6.67 -11.62 7.51
C THR A 114 -8.10 -11.14 7.33
N LEU A 115 -9.05 -12.04 7.30
CA LEU A 115 -10.46 -11.70 7.17
C LEU A 115 -11.34 -12.75 7.83
N ASP A 116 -12.55 -12.34 8.14
CA ASP A 116 -13.59 -13.21 8.66
C ASP A 116 -14.69 -13.34 7.61
N ILE A 117 -15.22 -14.58 7.48
CA ILE A 117 -16.34 -14.88 6.59
C ILE A 117 -17.41 -15.66 7.37
N GLU A 118 -18.63 -15.54 6.94
CA GLU A 118 -19.74 -16.35 7.47
C GLU A 118 -20.08 -17.51 6.53
N VAL A 119 -20.35 -18.65 7.12
CA VAL A 119 -20.82 -19.86 6.40
C VAL A 119 -22.07 -20.43 7.08
N ASN A 120 -22.82 -21.28 6.37
CA ASN A 120 -23.99 -21.93 6.93
C ASN A 120 -23.61 -22.77 8.16
N PRO A 121 -24.21 -22.52 9.35
CA PRO A 121 -23.87 -23.21 10.59
C PRO A 121 -24.20 -24.73 10.60
N GLN A 122 -24.91 -25.23 9.59
CA GLN A 122 -25.28 -26.65 9.48
C GLN A 122 -24.28 -27.48 8.67
N ILE A 123 -23.24 -26.89 8.12
CA ILE A 123 -22.20 -27.61 7.37
C ILE A 123 -21.17 -28.24 8.31
N THR A 124 -20.46 -29.23 7.81
CA THR A 124 -19.34 -29.83 8.54
C THR A 124 -18.13 -28.96 8.57
N ILE A 125 -17.22 -29.17 9.53
CA ILE A 125 -15.92 -28.46 9.59
C ILE A 125 -15.12 -28.66 8.30
N THR A 126 -15.19 -29.85 7.69
CA THR A 126 -14.51 -30.13 6.41
C THR A 126 -15.05 -29.24 5.29
N GLN A 127 -16.37 -29.12 5.18
CA GLN A 127 -17.00 -28.24 4.19
C GLN A 127 -16.65 -26.73 4.44
N ALA A 128 -16.62 -26.31 5.71
CA ALA A 128 -16.25 -24.98 6.07
C ALA A 128 -14.78 -24.67 5.69
N HIS A 129 -13.88 -25.64 5.90
CA HIS A 129 -12.48 -25.52 5.49
C HIS A 129 -12.32 -25.47 3.96
N GLU A 130 -13.06 -26.29 3.22
CA GLU A 130 -13.07 -26.25 1.75
C GLU A 130 -13.52 -24.88 1.21
N ILE A 131 -14.49 -24.24 1.87
CA ILE A 131 -14.93 -22.87 1.54
C ILE A 131 -13.82 -21.87 1.83
N ALA A 132 -13.14 -21.97 2.99
CA ALA A 132 -12.01 -21.10 3.34
C ALA A 132 -10.87 -21.22 2.32
N ASP A 133 -10.49 -22.43 1.93
CA ASP A 133 -9.49 -22.70 0.90
C ASP A 133 -9.89 -22.10 -0.47
N ALA A 134 -11.16 -22.15 -0.81
CA ALA A 134 -11.67 -21.55 -2.04
C ALA A 134 -11.60 -20.01 -2.00
N VAL A 135 -11.87 -19.41 -0.83
CA VAL A 135 -11.73 -17.96 -0.60
C VAL A 135 -10.27 -17.55 -0.72
N GLU A 136 -9.34 -18.25 -0.09
CA GLU A 136 -7.90 -17.97 -0.20
C GLU A 136 -7.46 -18.00 -1.66
N LYS A 137 -7.81 -19.05 -2.41
CA LYS A 137 -7.48 -19.14 -3.85
C LYS A 137 -8.09 -18.01 -4.67
N SER A 138 -9.33 -17.62 -4.37
CA SER A 138 -10.00 -16.51 -5.06
C SER A 138 -9.29 -15.19 -4.82
N ILE A 139 -8.85 -14.93 -3.58
CA ILE A 139 -8.10 -13.71 -3.23
C ILE A 139 -6.73 -13.71 -3.89
N ILE A 140 -5.98 -14.83 -3.86
CA ILE A 140 -4.67 -14.95 -4.53
C ILE A 140 -4.78 -14.66 -6.03
N ASN A 141 -5.88 -15.07 -6.68
CA ASN A 141 -6.11 -14.81 -8.10
C ASN A 141 -6.53 -13.36 -8.40
N SER A 142 -7.04 -12.64 -7.41
CA SER A 142 -7.58 -11.28 -7.58
C SER A 142 -6.65 -10.17 -7.10
N VAL A 143 -5.75 -10.49 -6.17
CA VAL A 143 -4.80 -9.56 -5.55
C VAL A 143 -3.38 -10.02 -5.85
N ASP A 144 -2.58 -9.12 -6.42
CA ASP A 144 -1.16 -9.39 -6.68
C ASP A 144 -0.33 -9.31 -5.39
N ASN A 145 0.79 -10.04 -5.37
CA ASN A 145 1.78 -9.98 -4.29
C ASN A 145 1.22 -10.37 -2.91
N VAL A 146 0.38 -11.36 -2.84
CA VAL A 146 -0.07 -11.93 -1.57
C VAL A 146 1.00 -12.88 -1.02
N TYR A 147 1.39 -12.69 0.26
CA TYR A 147 2.31 -13.57 0.98
C TYR A 147 1.55 -14.67 1.70
N ASP A 148 0.50 -14.28 2.43
CA ASP A 148 -0.26 -15.19 3.27
C ASP A 148 -1.68 -14.65 3.47
N ILE A 149 -2.64 -15.57 3.61
CA ILE A 149 -4.04 -15.26 3.89
C ILE A 149 -4.50 -16.13 5.03
N LEU A 150 -5.11 -15.51 6.03
CA LEU A 150 -5.79 -16.20 7.11
C LEU A 150 -7.29 -15.93 7.01
N VAL A 151 -8.08 -16.97 6.74
CA VAL A 151 -9.53 -16.89 6.72
C VAL A 151 -10.09 -17.47 8.01
N HIS A 152 -10.74 -16.64 8.81
CA HIS A 152 -11.50 -17.06 9.97
C HIS A 152 -12.96 -17.35 9.55
N VAL A 153 -13.47 -18.50 9.89
CA VAL A 153 -14.82 -18.92 9.50
C VAL A 153 -15.77 -18.85 10.68
N GLU A 154 -16.85 -18.11 10.51
CA GLU A 154 -17.89 -17.91 11.52
C GLU A 154 -19.25 -18.50 11.05
N PRO A 155 -20.09 -18.97 11.99
CA PRO A 155 -21.44 -19.41 11.63
C PRO A 155 -22.33 -18.19 11.32
N ALA A 156 -23.01 -18.21 10.18
CA ALA A 156 -23.92 -17.15 9.77
C ALA A 156 -25.03 -16.88 10.80
N GLY A 157 -25.32 -15.58 10.99
CA GLY A 157 -26.38 -15.11 11.89
C GLY A 157 -25.97 -14.98 13.35
N LYS A 158 -24.71 -15.17 13.71
CA LYS A 158 -24.18 -14.81 15.03
C LYS A 158 -23.46 -13.46 14.93
N CYS A 159 -24.19 -12.39 15.10
CA CYS A 159 -23.61 -11.05 15.20
C CYS A 159 -22.72 -10.99 16.45
N GLN A 160 -21.41 -10.92 16.29
CA GLN A 160 -20.49 -10.61 17.40
C GLN A 160 -20.58 -9.11 17.70
N THR A 161 -21.41 -8.75 18.65
CA THR A 161 -21.53 -7.37 19.14
C THR A 161 -20.30 -7.03 19.98
N GLY A 162 -19.44 -6.16 19.47
CA GLY A 162 -18.39 -5.51 20.28
C GLY A 162 -17.01 -5.36 19.70
N GLU A 163 -16.62 -6.12 18.70
CA GLU A 163 -15.28 -6.00 18.11
C GLU A 163 -15.30 -5.11 16.86
N LYS A 164 -14.70 -3.90 17.01
CA LYS A 164 -14.58 -2.91 15.93
C LYS A 164 -13.15 -2.88 15.37
N PHE A 165 -12.67 -4.02 14.86
CA PHE A 165 -11.32 -4.09 14.30
C PHE A 165 -11.37 -4.58 12.85
N GLY A 166 -10.64 -3.90 11.97
CA GLY A 166 -10.59 -4.21 10.54
C GLY A 166 -11.51 -3.33 9.72
N VAL A 167 -11.57 -3.62 8.42
CA VAL A 167 -12.37 -2.89 7.44
C VAL A 167 -13.55 -3.74 7.02
N ASP A 168 -14.74 -3.18 7.09
CA ASP A 168 -15.96 -3.80 6.63
C ASP A 168 -16.34 -3.23 5.24
N LYS A 169 -17.20 -3.93 4.50
CA LYS A 169 -17.53 -3.57 3.13
C LYS A 169 -18.18 -2.19 3.00
N ASP A 170 -18.89 -1.75 3.99
CA ASP A 170 -19.56 -0.44 4.06
C ASP A 170 -18.60 0.72 4.38
N MET A 171 -17.33 0.43 4.70
CA MET A 171 -16.30 1.42 4.99
C MET A 171 -15.42 1.78 3.77
N VAL A 172 -15.54 1.06 2.68
CA VAL A 172 -14.76 1.21 1.44
C VAL A 172 -15.65 1.65 0.31
#